data_75d02ee1c4e70cd838daa12698b729ad
#
_entry.id   75d02ee1c4e70cd838daa12698b729ad
#
_cell.length_a   1.000
_cell.length_b   1.000
_cell.length_c   1.000
_cell.angle_alpha   90.00
_cell.angle_beta   90.00
_cell.angle_gamma   90.00
#
_symmetry.space_group_name_H-M   'P 1'
#
loop_
_entity.id
_entity.type
_entity.pdbx_description
1 polymer ?
#
loop_
_entity_poly.entity_id
_entity_poly.type
_entity_poly.pdbx_seq_one_letter_code
_entity_poly.pdbx_strand_id
1 'polypeptide(L)'
;PMPLRDLYTGSPLGTVGIFLLGSAFATQTGMGAVFGTQIGLTATQIALFIAMLFLGALVLQYPIGWLSDQIDRRKLIFGTASLGTASCALGLLTSGGLWPLMVSAFFAGGVAMPLYALLLAHANDSLSTEDMPAASGGLVFTFGLGAILGPLITGLAMQGLGPYGFWLVLGATFCAIAFYALYRMTQRAATPVDETESYIGI
;
A
#
# COMPACT_ATOMS: atom_id res chain seq x y z
N PRO A 1 1.24 15.10 20.54
CA PRO A 1 0.98 14.57 19.20
C PRO A 1 0.71 15.72 18.24
N MET A 2 1.33 15.63 17.05
CA MET A 2 1.11 16.62 15.99
C MET A 2 -0.35 16.53 15.50
N PRO A 3 -1.07 17.67 15.35
CA PRO A 3 -2.42 17.65 14.79
C PRO A 3 -2.42 17.08 13.37
N LEU A 4 -3.45 16.30 13.01
CA LEU A 4 -3.56 15.72 11.65
C LEU A 4 -3.54 16.78 10.54
N ARG A 5 -4.01 17.98 10.83
CA ARG A 5 -3.96 19.11 9.90
C ARG A 5 -2.53 19.50 9.55
N ASP A 6 -1.67 19.58 10.56
CA ASP A 6 -0.27 19.98 10.38
C ASP A 6 0.52 18.88 9.66
N LEU A 7 0.22 17.62 9.98
CA LEU A 7 0.76 16.47 9.27
C LEU A 7 0.37 16.48 7.78
N TYR A 8 -0.91 16.77 7.49
CA TYR A 8 -1.39 16.88 6.11
C TYR A 8 -0.75 18.08 5.37
N THR A 9 -0.60 19.23 6.04
CA THR A 9 0.02 20.39 5.39
C THR A 9 1.51 20.19 5.14
N GLY A 10 2.21 19.50 6.04
CA GLY A 10 3.63 19.15 5.90
C GLY A 10 3.86 18.11 4.79
N SER A 11 3.16 17.00 4.82
CA SER A 11 3.30 15.91 3.84
C SER A 11 1.94 15.37 3.39
N PRO A 12 1.26 16.03 2.44
CA PRO A 12 -0.04 15.57 1.95
C PRO A 12 0.02 14.16 1.35
N LEU A 13 1.04 13.86 0.54
CA LEU A 13 1.20 12.53 -0.08
C LEU A 13 1.47 11.46 0.98
N GLY A 14 2.33 11.74 1.96
CA GLY A 14 2.60 10.82 3.06
C GLY A 14 1.34 10.52 3.87
N THR A 15 0.60 11.55 4.28
CA THR A 15 -0.59 11.40 5.11
C THR A 15 -1.72 10.66 4.41
N VAL A 16 -2.09 11.06 3.19
CA VAL A 16 -3.16 10.41 2.41
C VAL A 16 -2.72 9.00 1.97
N GLY A 17 -1.47 8.87 1.54
CA GLY A 17 -0.93 7.58 1.12
C GLY A 17 -0.93 6.55 2.24
N ILE A 18 -0.51 6.93 3.46
CA ILE A 18 -0.51 6.05 4.65
C ILE A 18 -1.94 5.67 5.07
N PHE A 19 -2.90 6.60 4.99
CA PHE A 19 -4.32 6.29 5.23
C PHE A 19 -4.83 5.22 4.26
N LEU A 20 -4.64 5.43 2.97
CA LEU A 20 -5.06 4.50 1.93
C LEU A 20 -4.34 3.15 2.07
N LEU A 21 -3.05 3.18 2.39
CA LEU A 21 -2.28 1.96 2.57
C LEU A 21 -2.72 1.15 3.79
N GLY A 22 -3.11 1.81 4.89
CA GLY A 22 -3.75 1.15 6.03
C GLY A 22 -4.99 0.36 5.61
N SER A 23 -5.83 0.97 4.75
CA SER A 23 -7.00 0.30 4.15
C SER A 23 -6.59 -0.91 3.31
N ALA A 24 -5.60 -0.77 2.43
CA ALA A 24 -5.10 -1.86 1.58
C ALA A 24 -4.53 -3.02 2.43
N PHE A 25 -3.69 -2.71 3.40
CA PHE A 25 -3.04 -3.69 4.27
C PHE A 25 -4.07 -4.50 5.08
N ALA A 26 -5.03 -3.83 5.72
CA ALA A 26 -6.07 -4.50 6.49
C ALA A 26 -7.05 -5.29 5.60
N THR A 27 -7.31 -4.82 4.37
CA THR A 27 -8.06 -5.59 3.38
C THR A 27 -7.32 -6.88 3.02
N GLN A 28 -6.02 -6.83 2.71
CA GLN A 28 -5.24 -8.02 2.37
C GLN A 28 -5.20 -9.04 3.50
N THR A 29 -4.90 -8.59 4.72
CA THR A 29 -4.70 -9.48 5.87
C THR A 29 -6.01 -9.93 6.50
N GLY A 30 -7.02 -9.06 6.57
CA GLY A 30 -8.31 -9.34 7.21
C GLY A 30 -9.31 -10.01 6.27
N MET A 31 -9.36 -9.62 4.99
CA MET A 31 -10.37 -10.11 4.05
C MET A 31 -9.86 -11.16 3.05
N GLY A 32 -8.55 -11.41 3.00
CA GLY A 32 -7.95 -12.38 2.08
C GLY A 32 -8.46 -13.81 2.29
N ALA A 33 -8.62 -14.24 3.55
CA ALA A 33 -9.18 -15.57 3.86
C ALA A 33 -10.67 -15.65 3.50
N VAL A 34 -11.43 -14.58 3.74
CA VAL A 34 -12.86 -14.49 3.38
C VAL A 34 -13.02 -14.58 1.87
N PHE A 35 -12.21 -13.84 1.11
CA PHE A 35 -12.15 -13.93 -0.35
C PHE A 35 -11.87 -15.36 -0.81
N GLY A 36 -10.81 -15.99 -0.28
CA GLY A 36 -10.44 -17.36 -0.63
C GLY A 36 -11.55 -18.37 -0.37
N THR A 37 -12.25 -18.23 0.76
CA THR A 37 -13.39 -19.09 1.10
C THR A 37 -14.55 -18.90 0.11
N GLN A 38 -14.86 -17.66 -0.25
CA GLN A 38 -15.98 -17.36 -1.17
C GLN A 38 -15.74 -17.88 -2.60
N ILE A 39 -14.48 -17.96 -3.04
CA ILE A 39 -14.14 -18.54 -4.36
C ILE A 39 -13.88 -20.04 -4.30
N GLY A 40 -14.13 -20.69 -3.15
CA GLY A 40 -14.05 -22.14 -2.99
C GLY A 40 -12.63 -22.72 -2.85
N LEU A 41 -11.66 -21.92 -2.41
CA LEU A 41 -10.33 -22.43 -2.09
C LEU A 41 -10.34 -23.35 -0.87
N THR A 42 -9.54 -24.40 -0.91
CA THR A 42 -9.28 -25.24 0.27
C THR A 42 -8.49 -24.46 1.33
N ALA A 43 -8.52 -24.90 2.59
CA ALA A 43 -7.76 -24.28 3.67
C ALA A 43 -6.25 -24.16 3.34
N THR A 44 -5.67 -25.17 2.70
CA THR A 44 -4.28 -25.16 2.25
C THR A 44 -4.02 -24.09 1.18
N GLN A 45 -4.94 -23.93 0.22
CA GLN A 45 -4.83 -22.91 -0.83
C GLN A 45 -5.00 -21.49 -0.27
N ILE A 46 -5.89 -21.30 0.72
CA ILE A 46 -6.03 -20.01 1.44
C ILE A 46 -4.74 -19.70 2.20
N ALA A 47 -4.18 -20.66 2.91
CA ALA A 47 -2.90 -20.47 3.60
C ALA A 47 -1.77 -20.12 2.62
N LEU A 48 -1.70 -20.78 1.46
CA LEU A 48 -0.75 -20.45 0.41
C LEU A 48 -0.98 -19.05 -0.17
N PHE A 49 -2.23 -18.66 -0.41
CA PHE A 49 -2.58 -17.31 -0.89
C PHE A 49 -2.08 -16.23 0.08
N ILE A 50 -2.32 -16.39 1.39
CA ILE A 50 -1.85 -15.47 2.42
C ILE A 50 -0.32 -15.50 2.49
N ALA A 51 0.30 -16.67 2.40
CA ALA A 51 1.76 -16.79 2.39
C ALA A 51 2.38 -16.06 1.19
N MET A 52 1.76 -16.08 0.01
CA MET A 52 2.21 -15.34 -1.17
C MET A 52 2.19 -13.83 -0.96
N LEU A 53 1.18 -13.27 -0.24
CA LEU A 53 1.15 -11.84 0.12
C LEU A 53 2.40 -11.45 0.93
N PHE A 54 2.74 -12.24 1.95
CA PHE A 54 3.91 -11.97 2.81
C PHE A 54 5.24 -12.29 2.13
N LEU A 55 5.29 -13.34 1.32
CA LEU A 55 6.49 -13.69 0.55
C LEU A 55 6.82 -12.58 -0.45
N GLY A 56 5.80 -12.03 -1.12
CA GLY A 56 5.96 -10.86 -1.98
C GLY A 56 6.55 -9.67 -1.22
N ALA A 57 6.01 -9.36 -0.03
CA ALA A 57 6.52 -8.30 0.82
C ALA A 57 8.00 -8.50 1.17
N LEU A 58 8.37 -9.71 1.58
CA LEU A 58 9.76 -10.06 1.91
C LEU A 58 10.71 -9.89 0.70
N VAL A 59 10.29 -10.38 -0.47
CA VAL A 59 11.14 -10.37 -1.67
C VAL A 59 11.26 -8.97 -2.27
N LEU A 60 10.17 -8.21 -2.36
CA LEU A 60 10.16 -6.91 -3.03
C LEU A 60 10.66 -5.76 -2.14
N GLN A 61 10.73 -5.95 -0.83
CA GLN A 61 11.19 -4.91 0.10
C GLN A 61 12.63 -4.48 -0.20
N TYR A 62 13.53 -5.43 -0.44
CA TYR A 62 14.93 -5.14 -0.72
C TYR A 62 15.14 -4.36 -2.04
N PRO A 63 14.67 -4.85 -3.21
CA PRO A 63 14.89 -4.13 -4.47
C PRO A 63 14.19 -2.78 -4.51
N ILE A 64 13.00 -2.64 -3.93
CA ILE A 64 12.29 -1.35 -3.88
C ILE A 64 13.01 -0.39 -2.91
N GLY A 65 13.48 -0.88 -1.77
CA GLY A 65 14.28 -0.08 -0.83
C GLY A 65 15.57 0.43 -1.47
N TRP A 66 16.33 -0.45 -2.10
CA TRP A 66 17.55 -0.07 -2.82
C TRP A 66 17.30 0.96 -3.92
N LEU A 67 16.20 0.81 -4.66
CA LEU A 67 15.82 1.77 -5.70
C LEU A 67 15.41 3.14 -5.12
N SER A 68 14.85 3.16 -3.89
CA SER A 68 14.48 4.39 -3.19
C SER A 68 15.65 5.33 -2.90
N ASP A 69 16.86 4.78 -2.79
CA ASP A 69 18.07 5.57 -2.56
C ASP A 69 18.67 6.16 -3.86
N GLN A 70 18.14 5.76 -5.02
CA GLN A 70 18.68 6.14 -6.31
C GLN A 70 17.77 7.02 -7.16
N ILE A 71 16.48 7.00 -6.90
CA ILE A 71 15.49 7.75 -7.66
C ILE A 71 14.54 8.54 -6.77
N ASP A 72 13.89 9.56 -7.33
CA ASP A 72 12.86 10.34 -6.64
C ASP A 72 11.77 9.41 -6.05
N ARG A 73 11.64 9.45 -4.71
CA ARG A 73 10.67 8.62 -3.95
C ARG A 73 9.24 8.73 -4.47
N ARG A 74 8.81 9.90 -4.98
CA ARG A 74 7.47 10.08 -5.54
C ARG A 74 7.25 9.26 -6.81
N LYS A 75 8.28 9.18 -7.67
CA LYS A 75 8.25 8.33 -8.87
C LYS A 75 8.18 6.86 -8.48
N LEU A 76 8.93 6.49 -7.43
CA LEU A 76 8.93 5.12 -6.93
C LEU A 76 7.59 4.76 -6.25
N ILE A 77 7.00 5.67 -5.46
CA ILE A 77 5.65 5.51 -4.89
C ILE A 77 4.63 5.29 -6.02
N PHE A 78 4.68 6.13 -7.08
CA PHE A 78 3.81 5.96 -8.24
C PHE A 78 4.01 4.60 -8.93
N GLY A 79 5.24 4.22 -9.20
CA GLY A 79 5.55 2.94 -9.87
C GLY A 79 5.13 1.73 -9.04
N THR A 80 5.43 1.75 -7.74
CA THR A 80 5.08 0.67 -6.79
C THR A 80 3.56 0.54 -6.64
N ALA A 81 2.85 1.66 -6.48
CA ALA A 81 1.39 1.66 -6.40
C ALA A 81 0.74 1.22 -7.74
N SER A 82 1.32 1.59 -8.88
CA SER A 82 0.88 1.13 -10.20
C SER A 82 1.07 -0.38 -10.38
N LEU A 83 2.17 -0.95 -9.88
CA LEU A 83 2.38 -2.40 -9.85
C LEU A 83 1.32 -3.09 -8.98
N GLY A 84 0.98 -2.53 -7.82
CA GLY A 84 -0.12 -3.01 -6.98
C GLY A 84 -1.46 -2.99 -7.71
N THR A 85 -1.76 -1.90 -8.42
CA THR A 85 -2.98 -1.79 -9.24
C THR A 85 -3.02 -2.85 -10.33
N ALA A 86 -1.92 -3.03 -11.07
CA ALA A 86 -1.81 -4.03 -12.13
C ALA A 86 -1.97 -5.46 -11.60
N SER A 87 -1.40 -5.76 -10.43
CA SER A 87 -1.54 -7.07 -9.79
C SER A 87 -2.99 -7.36 -9.38
N CYS A 88 -3.72 -6.34 -8.89
CA CYS A 88 -5.14 -6.48 -8.59
C CYS A 88 -6.00 -6.65 -9.85
N ALA A 89 -5.67 -5.96 -10.94
CA ALA A 89 -6.31 -6.17 -12.25
C ALA A 89 -6.08 -7.60 -12.75
N LEU A 90 -4.87 -8.15 -12.59
CA LEU A 90 -4.60 -9.56 -12.88
C LEU A 90 -5.49 -10.49 -12.04
N GLY A 91 -5.62 -10.23 -10.73
CA GLY A 91 -6.50 -10.98 -9.83
C GLY A 91 -7.97 -10.95 -10.23
N LEU A 92 -8.43 -9.83 -10.80
CA LEU A 92 -9.79 -9.69 -11.35
C LEU A 92 -10.00 -10.49 -12.64
N LEU A 93 -9.01 -10.48 -13.53
CA LEU A 93 -9.12 -11.07 -14.86
C LEU A 93 -8.92 -12.59 -14.85
N THR A 94 -8.26 -13.13 -13.84
CA THR A 94 -7.93 -14.56 -13.74
C THR A 94 -8.99 -15.35 -12.99
N SER A 95 -10.21 -15.36 -13.50
CA SER A 95 -11.32 -16.16 -12.99
C SER A 95 -11.05 -17.67 -13.17
N GLY A 96 -10.40 -18.30 -12.18
CA GLY A 96 -10.35 -19.76 -12.08
C GLY A 96 -8.98 -20.43 -12.09
N GLY A 97 -7.88 -19.70 -12.26
CA GLY A 97 -6.54 -20.29 -12.20
C GLY A 97 -5.86 -20.05 -10.84
N LEU A 98 -5.43 -21.13 -10.15
CA LEU A 98 -4.72 -20.99 -8.88
C LEU A 98 -3.41 -20.22 -9.02
N TRP A 99 -2.62 -20.51 -10.04
CA TRP A 99 -1.32 -19.88 -10.26
C TRP A 99 -1.38 -18.38 -10.54
N PRO A 100 -2.23 -17.88 -11.46
CA PRO A 100 -2.39 -16.44 -11.64
C PRO A 100 -2.86 -15.72 -10.38
N LEU A 101 -3.72 -16.39 -9.58
CA LEU A 101 -4.16 -15.86 -8.30
C LEU A 101 -2.99 -15.71 -7.31
N MET A 102 -2.09 -16.71 -7.24
CA MET A 102 -0.90 -16.65 -6.39
C MET A 102 0.08 -15.57 -6.84
N VAL A 103 0.25 -15.39 -8.16
CA VAL A 103 1.07 -14.28 -8.72
C VAL A 103 0.48 -12.92 -8.36
N SER A 104 -0.84 -12.76 -8.48
CA SER A 104 -1.53 -11.53 -8.08
C SER A 104 -1.33 -11.24 -6.60
N ALA A 105 -1.49 -12.26 -5.74
CA ALA A 105 -1.26 -12.14 -4.30
C ALA A 105 0.19 -11.74 -3.98
N PHE A 106 1.16 -12.38 -4.63
CA PHE A 106 2.59 -12.09 -4.45
C PHE A 106 2.91 -10.61 -4.73
N PHE A 107 2.47 -10.08 -5.86
CA PHE A 107 2.74 -8.69 -6.20
C PHE A 107 1.89 -7.71 -5.40
N ALA A 108 0.60 -7.99 -5.14
CA ALA A 108 -0.25 -7.11 -4.34
C ALA A 108 0.26 -6.97 -2.90
N GLY A 109 0.63 -8.08 -2.26
CA GLY A 109 1.25 -8.07 -0.94
C GLY A 109 2.66 -7.48 -0.98
N GLY A 110 3.40 -7.83 -2.04
CA GLY A 110 4.79 -7.41 -2.25
C GLY A 110 4.99 -5.90 -2.34
N VAL A 111 3.99 -5.16 -2.78
CA VAL A 111 4.07 -3.69 -2.85
C VAL A 111 3.64 -2.99 -1.55
N ALA A 112 2.84 -3.62 -0.71
CA ALA A 112 2.21 -2.96 0.44
C ALA A 112 3.25 -2.51 1.50
N MET A 113 4.17 -3.38 1.89
CA MET A 113 5.20 -3.07 2.90
C MET A 113 6.24 -2.05 2.40
N PRO A 114 6.85 -2.23 1.20
CA PRO A 114 7.75 -1.22 0.66
C PRO A 114 7.06 0.13 0.47
N LEU A 115 5.81 0.15 0.04
CA LEU A 115 5.05 1.37 -0.16
C LEU A 115 4.83 2.12 1.17
N TYR A 116 4.62 1.39 2.28
CA TYR A 116 4.56 1.99 3.62
C TYR A 116 5.88 2.69 3.98
N ALA A 117 6.99 2.01 3.80
CA ALA A 117 8.31 2.57 4.07
C ALA A 117 8.61 3.80 3.20
N LEU A 118 8.26 3.76 1.91
CA LEU A 118 8.40 4.88 0.98
C LEU A 118 7.57 6.10 1.39
N LEU A 119 6.31 5.88 1.76
CA LEU A 119 5.40 6.96 2.19
C LEU A 119 5.82 7.55 3.52
N LEU A 120 6.30 6.72 4.46
CA LEU A 120 6.83 7.17 5.74
C LEU A 120 8.11 7.99 5.55
N ALA A 121 9.06 7.50 4.74
CA ALA A 121 10.28 8.23 4.43
C ALA A 121 9.97 9.55 3.72
N HIS A 122 9.04 9.55 2.75
CA HIS A 122 8.59 10.77 2.07
C HIS A 122 7.93 11.77 3.03
N ALA A 123 7.19 11.31 4.05
CA ALA A 123 6.63 12.18 5.07
C ALA A 123 7.75 12.80 5.93
N ASN A 124 8.74 11.99 6.34
CA ASN A 124 9.85 12.42 7.17
C ASN A 124 10.76 13.44 6.46
N ASP A 125 10.97 13.32 5.14
CA ASP A 125 11.73 14.31 4.35
C ASP A 125 11.15 15.73 4.42
N SER A 126 9.89 15.86 4.80
CA SER A 126 9.15 17.11 4.87
C SER A 126 9.04 17.67 6.29
N LEU A 127 9.58 16.97 7.29
CA LEU A 127 9.45 17.29 8.72
C LEU A 127 10.81 17.65 9.32
N SER A 128 10.79 18.52 10.34
CA SER A 128 11.98 18.75 11.15
C SER A 128 12.29 17.52 12.02
N THR A 129 13.57 17.31 12.36
CA THR A 129 13.98 16.19 13.22
C THR A 129 13.27 16.21 14.59
N GLU A 130 12.93 17.41 15.09
CA GLU A 130 12.21 17.60 16.37
C GLU A 130 10.75 17.15 16.27
N ASP A 131 10.12 17.28 15.10
CA ASP A 131 8.72 16.94 14.86
C ASP A 131 8.50 15.46 14.51
N MET A 132 9.54 14.74 14.08
CA MET A 132 9.45 13.34 13.66
C MET A 132 8.76 12.40 14.67
N PRO A 133 9.07 12.44 16.00
CA PRO A 133 8.40 11.57 16.96
C PRO A 133 6.90 11.86 17.09
N ALA A 134 6.52 13.14 17.04
CA ALA A 134 5.13 13.58 17.13
C ALA A 134 4.34 13.21 15.86
N ALA A 135 4.97 13.33 14.68
CA ALA A 135 4.43 12.98 13.39
C ALA A 135 4.25 11.48 13.23
N SER A 136 5.20 10.66 13.71
CA SER A 136 5.12 9.21 13.68
C SER A 136 3.85 8.69 14.36
N GLY A 137 3.50 9.21 15.53
CA GLY A 137 2.24 8.88 16.21
C GLY A 137 1.00 9.23 15.37
N GLY A 138 1.00 10.39 14.71
CA GLY A 138 -0.06 10.82 13.81
C GLY A 138 -0.19 9.94 12.56
N LEU A 139 0.92 9.51 11.97
CA LEU A 139 0.95 8.61 10.82
C LEU A 139 0.44 7.21 11.17
N VAL A 140 0.85 6.65 12.32
CA VAL A 140 0.34 5.37 12.83
C VAL A 140 -1.17 5.45 13.08
N PHE A 141 -1.65 6.53 13.69
CA PHE A 141 -3.09 6.76 13.88
C PHE A 141 -3.83 6.83 12.54
N THR A 142 -3.29 7.56 11.57
CA THR A 142 -3.85 7.70 10.23
C THR A 142 -3.91 6.35 9.50
N PHE A 143 -2.85 5.53 9.61
CA PHE A 143 -2.84 4.15 9.12
C PHE A 143 -3.95 3.32 9.78
N GLY A 144 -4.10 3.40 11.10
CA GLY A 144 -5.13 2.71 11.86
C GLY A 144 -6.55 3.06 11.42
N LEU A 145 -6.82 4.35 11.15
CA LEU A 145 -8.12 4.77 10.59
C LEU A 145 -8.40 4.11 9.23
N GLY A 146 -7.41 4.09 8.35
CA GLY A 146 -7.49 3.37 7.07
C GLY A 146 -7.74 1.88 7.27
N ALA A 147 -7.02 1.27 8.21
CA ALA A 147 -7.13 -0.16 8.52
C ALA A 147 -8.52 -0.57 9.06
N ILE A 148 -9.22 0.33 9.74
CA ILE A 148 -10.60 0.10 10.16
C ILE A 148 -11.56 0.15 8.96
N LEU A 149 -11.40 1.12 8.07
CA LEU A 149 -12.31 1.35 6.96
C LEU A 149 -12.12 0.33 5.82
N GLY A 150 -10.90 -0.13 5.59
CA GLY A 150 -10.58 -1.06 4.49
C GLY A 150 -11.44 -2.32 4.47
N PRO A 151 -11.43 -3.14 5.54
CA PRO A 151 -12.24 -4.35 5.62
C PRO A 151 -13.73 -4.09 5.54
N LEU A 152 -14.22 -2.97 6.12
CA LEU A 152 -15.64 -2.60 6.06
C LEU A 152 -16.07 -2.32 4.60
N ILE A 153 -15.33 -1.47 3.89
CA ILE A 153 -15.61 -1.15 2.48
C ILE A 153 -15.49 -2.41 1.62
N THR A 154 -14.47 -3.22 1.87
CA THR A 154 -14.25 -4.47 1.12
C THR A 154 -15.38 -5.46 1.38
N GLY A 155 -15.83 -5.61 2.62
CA GLY A 155 -16.95 -6.48 2.97
C GLY A 155 -18.24 -6.06 2.26
N LEU A 156 -18.55 -4.77 2.24
CA LEU A 156 -19.71 -4.23 1.49
C LEU A 156 -19.56 -4.45 -0.03
N ALA A 157 -18.39 -4.22 -0.58
CA ALA A 157 -18.12 -4.47 -2.00
C ALA A 157 -18.28 -5.96 -2.35
N MET A 158 -17.78 -6.86 -1.50
CA MET A 158 -17.93 -8.31 -1.69
C MET A 158 -19.37 -8.77 -1.55
N GLN A 159 -20.18 -8.13 -0.70
CA GLN A 159 -21.63 -8.42 -0.62
C GLN A 159 -22.38 -8.00 -1.89
N GLY A 160 -22.05 -6.83 -2.44
CA GLY A 160 -22.76 -6.29 -3.61
C GLY A 160 -22.25 -6.78 -4.96
N LEU A 161 -20.95 -7.01 -5.10
CA LEU A 161 -20.24 -7.34 -6.35
C LEU A 161 -19.69 -8.78 -6.37
N GLY A 162 -19.95 -9.55 -5.32
CA GLY A 162 -19.36 -10.88 -5.16
C GLY A 162 -17.89 -10.83 -4.71
N PRO A 163 -17.21 -12.01 -4.64
CA PRO A 163 -15.87 -12.14 -4.07
C PRO A 163 -14.83 -11.23 -4.74
N TYR A 164 -14.99 -10.89 -6.01
CA TYR A 164 -14.09 -10.00 -6.74
C TYR A 164 -14.10 -8.55 -6.24
N GLY A 165 -15.07 -8.16 -5.39
CA GLY A 165 -15.04 -6.91 -4.63
C GLY A 165 -13.75 -6.72 -3.82
N PHE A 166 -13.11 -7.81 -3.39
CA PHE A 166 -11.79 -7.80 -2.75
C PHE A 166 -10.72 -7.13 -3.64
N TRP A 167 -10.57 -7.62 -4.87
CA TRP A 167 -9.58 -7.08 -5.82
C TRP A 167 -9.94 -5.67 -6.31
N LEU A 168 -11.23 -5.38 -6.45
CA LEU A 168 -11.69 -4.05 -6.87
C LEU A 168 -11.34 -2.99 -5.84
N VAL A 169 -11.63 -3.22 -4.57
CA VAL A 169 -11.32 -2.25 -3.50
C VAL A 169 -9.81 -2.10 -3.33
N LEU A 170 -9.08 -3.21 -3.32
CA LEU A 170 -7.63 -3.19 -3.19
C LEU A 170 -6.96 -2.46 -4.37
N GLY A 171 -7.39 -2.77 -5.59
CA GLY A 171 -6.90 -2.13 -6.82
C GLY A 171 -7.25 -0.65 -6.87
N ALA A 172 -8.48 -0.27 -6.49
CA ALA A 172 -8.89 1.13 -6.40
C ALA A 172 -8.06 1.91 -5.38
N THR A 173 -7.69 1.28 -4.26
CA THR A 173 -6.85 1.88 -3.23
C THR A 173 -5.43 2.14 -3.74
N PHE A 174 -4.79 1.15 -4.37
CA PHE A 174 -3.47 1.36 -4.98
C PHE A 174 -3.52 2.36 -6.14
N CYS A 175 -4.56 2.31 -6.96
CA CYS A 175 -4.79 3.27 -8.04
C CYS A 175 -4.91 4.70 -7.50
N ALA A 176 -5.64 4.91 -6.41
CA ALA A 176 -5.77 6.21 -5.75
C ALA A 176 -4.42 6.73 -5.24
N ILE A 177 -3.58 5.87 -4.65
CA ILE A 177 -2.22 6.24 -4.23
C ILE A 177 -1.38 6.65 -5.45
N ALA A 178 -1.42 5.86 -6.54
CA ALA A 178 -0.68 6.16 -7.76
C ALA A 178 -1.11 7.50 -8.38
N PHE A 179 -2.40 7.72 -8.56
CA PHE A 179 -2.92 8.98 -9.09
C PHE A 179 -2.60 10.17 -8.19
N TYR A 180 -2.69 10.00 -6.88
CA TYR A 180 -2.36 11.07 -5.95
C TYR A 180 -0.87 11.40 -5.97
N ALA A 181 0.00 10.38 -6.06
CA ALA A 181 1.43 10.59 -6.24
C ALA A 181 1.74 11.35 -7.55
N LEU A 182 1.12 10.93 -8.66
CA LEU A 182 1.25 11.61 -9.95
C LEU A 182 0.79 13.08 -9.88
N TYR A 183 -0.37 13.34 -9.28
CA TYR A 183 -0.88 14.70 -9.06
C TYR A 183 0.11 15.54 -8.24
N ARG A 184 0.66 14.98 -7.15
CA ARG A 184 1.60 15.71 -6.30
C ARG A 184 2.94 16.01 -6.99
N MET A 185 3.36 15.17 -7.94
CA MET A 185 4.54 15.45 -8.77
C MET A 185 4.35 16.68 -9.68
N THR A 186 3.11 17.02 -10.07
CA THR A 186 2.84 18.22 -10.86
C THR A 186 2.82 19.52 -10.04
N GLN A 187 2.70 19.41 -8.69
CA GLN A 187 2.53 20.59 -7.81
C GLN A 187 3.82 21.11 -7.19
N ARG A 188 4.86 20.29 -7.06
CA ARG A 188 6.16 20.65 -6.46
C ARG A 188 7.31 20.05 -7.23
N ALA A 189 8.43 20.78 -7.32
CA ALA A 189 9.70 20.24 -7.79
C ALA A 189 10.18 19.08 -6.88
N ALA A 190 10.98 18.16 -7.44
CA ALA A 190 11.56 17.07 -6.66
C ALA A 190 12.57 17.62 -5.63
N THR A 191 12.62 17.06 -4.42
CA THR A 191 13.74 17.22 -3.52
C THR A 191 14.94 16.49 -4.14
N PRO A 192 16.13 17.10 -4.26
CA PRO A 192 17.32 16.43 -4.77
C PRO A 192 17.61 15.15 -3.98
N VAL A 193 18.04 14.09 -4.66
CA VAL A 193 18.33 12.79 -4.04
C VAL A 193 19.40 12.91 -2.94
N ASP A 194 20.36 13.83 -3.12
CA ASP A 194 21.44 14.10 -2.18
C ASP A 194 20.97 14.73 -0.85
N GLU A 195 19.74 15.26 -0.81
CA GLU A 195 19.12 15.85 0.40
C GLU A 195 18.12 14.91 1.09
N THR A 196 17.94 13.68 0.57
CA THR A 196 17.06 12.70 1.17
C THR A 196 17.82 11.77 2.12
N GLU A 197 17.24 11.45 3.28
CA GLU A 197 17.83 10.46 4.19
C GLU A 197 17.82 9.07 3.55
N SER A 198 18.90 8.29 3.76
CA SER A 198 19.00 6.93 3.25
C SER A 198 17.90 6.01 3.82
N TYR A 199 17.43 5.09 3.00
CA TYR A 199 16.43 4.11 3.38
C TYR A 199 16.95 3.20 4.49
N ILE A 200 16.40 3.31 5.69
CA ILE A 200 16.70 2.40 6.79
C ILE A 200 15.67 1.26 6.72
N GLY A 201 16.10 0.14 6.14
CA GLY A 201 15.33 -1.09 6.21
C GLY A 201 15.27 -1.58 7.66
N ILE A 202 14.05 -1.63 8.22
CA ILE A 202 13.76 -2.23 9.53
C ILE A 202 13.54 -3.73 9.32
#